data_447f6b2dc558143cf391a4b6a36b0876
#
_entry.id   447f6b2dc558143cf391a4b6a36b0876
#
_cell.length_a   1.000
_cell.length_b   1.000
_cell.length_c   1.000
_cell.angle_alpha   90.00
_cell.angle_beta   90.00
_cell.angle_gamma   90.00
#
_symmetry.space_group_name_H-M   'P 1'
#
loop_
_entity.id
_entity.type
_entity.pdbx_description
1 polymer ?
#
loop_
_entity_poly.entity_id
_entity_poly.type
_entity_poly.pdbx_seq_one_letter_code
_entity_poly.pdbx_strand_id
1 'polypeptide(L)'
;MARHPQQPRRKNSPTQERIWSGATGPTDAHERADLVLARLSGESRSKIQQWMKAGRVELSGKPVQARDLLPAGSAVTIRIPTPAPRHVEPESIPLDILHEDNDVIVLNKPPGLAVHPGAGRPTGSLAAALLHHCSGNLAPGG
;
A
#
# COMPACT_ATOMS: atom_id res chain seq x y z
N MET A 1 -28.39 -12.16 -32.02
CA MET A 1 -26.97 -12.05 -31.62
C MET A 1 -26.66 -10.59 -31.25
N ALA A 2 -26.81 -10.21 -30.00
CA ALA A 2 -26.54 -8.85 -29.54
C ALA A 2 -25.09 -8.78 -29.04
N ARG A 3 -24.28 -7.96 -29.68
CA ARG A 3 -22.90 -7.69 -29.27
C ARG A 3 -22.91 -6.82 -28.03
N HIS A 4 -22.36 -7.34 -26.96
CA HIS A 4 -22.12 -6.61 -25.71
C HIS A 4 -21.09 -5.50 -25.99
N PRO A 5 -21.34 -4.23 -25.64
CA PRO A 5 -20.37 -3.16 -25.82
C PRO A 5 -19.22 -3.35 -24.84
N GLN A 6 -18.01 -3.50 -25.36
CA GLN A 6 -16.78 -3.50 -24.57
C GLN A 6 -16.61 -2.12 -23.90
N GLN A 7 -16.65 -2.08 -22.59
CA GLN A 7 -16.29 -0.89 -21.83
C GLN A 7 -14.81 -0.54 -22.06
N PRO A 8 -14.47 0.73 -22.29
CA PRO A 8 -13.09 1.13 -22.47
C PRO A 8 -12.29 0.87 -21.18
N ARG A 9 -11.17 0.17 -21.32
CA ARG A 9 -10.18 0.00 -20.24
C ARG A 9 -9.84 1.37 -19.67
N ARG A 10 -10.21 1.62 -18.43
CA ARG A 10 -9.77 2.82 -17.70
C ARG A 10 -8.24 2.81 -17.66
N LYS A 11 -7.64 3.78 -18.32
CA LYS A 11 -6.19 4.06 -18.24
C LYS A 11 -5.87 4.28 -16.77
N ASN A 12 -4.93 3.52 -16.21
CA ASN A 12 -4.35 3.72 -14.90
C ASN A 12 -3.95 5.20 -14.78
N SER A 13 -4.62 5.93 -13.91
CA SER A 13 -4.16 7.24 -13.48
C SER A 13 -2.77 7.09 -12.88
N PRO A 14 -1.83 7.98 -13.16
CA PRO A 14 -0.49 7.90 -12.57
C PRO A 14 -0.66 7.89 -11.04
N THR A 15 -0.07 6.90 -10.39
CA THR A 15 0.03 6.80 -8.95
C THR A 15 0.59 8.13 -8.43
N GLN A 16 -0.21 8.91 -7.71
CA GLN A 16 0.25 10.18 -7.14
C GLN A 16 1.34 9.85 -6.13
N GLU A 17 2.58 10.16 -6.49
CA GLU A 17 3.72 10.03 -5.58
C GLU A 17 3.72 11.23 -4.62
N ARG A 18 3.81 10.98 -3.33
CA ARG A 18 4.05 12.02 -2.35
C ARG A 18 5.57 12.23 -2.23
N ILE A 19 6.03 13.45 -2.45
CA ILE A 19 7.44 13.80 -2.27
C ILE A 19 7.63 14.33 -0.85
N TRP A 20 8.54 13.70 -0.12
CA TRP A 20 9.06 14.22 1.13
C TRP A 20 10.47 14.79 0.88
N SER A 21 10.72 15.99 1.37
CA SER A 21 12.02 16.64 1.27
C SER A 21 12.46 17.13 2.64
N GLY A 22 13.75 16.97 2.92
CA GLY A 22 14.38 17.40 4.17
C GLY A 22 15.86 17.61 3.98
N ALA A 23 16.56 17.96 5.05
CA ALA A 23 18.00 18.09 5.07
C ALA A 23 18.58 17.40 6.30
N THR A 24 19.79 16.85 6.17
CA THR A 24 20.54 16.26 7.27
C THR A 24 21.13 17.34 8.16
N GLY A 25 21.03 17.17 9.48
CA GLY A 25 21.65 18.05 10.45
C GLY A 25 23.08 17.66 10.80
N PRO A 26 23.77 18.46 11.65
CA PRO A 26 25.12 18.14 12.14
C PRO A 26 25.18 16.82 12.91
N THR A 27 24.11 16.47 13.63
CA THR A 27 24.00 15.24 14.42
C THR A 27 23.80 13.99 13.57
N ASP A 28 23.42 14.15 12.32
CA ASP A 28 23.20 13.06 11.37
C ASP A 28 24.49 12.65 10.63
N ALA A 29 25.55 13.48 10.77
CA ALA A 29 26.82 13.23 10.11
C ALA A 29 27.42 11.90 10.56
N HIS A 30 27.87 11.12 9.59
CA HIS A 30 28.48 9.80 9.81
C HIS A 30 27.55 8.70 10.35
N GLU A 31 26.24 8.95 10.44
CA GLU A 31 25.24 7.91 10.66
C GLU A 31 24.77 7.27 9.32
N ARG A 32 24.29 6.04 9.42
CA ARG A 32 23.76 5.31 8.26
C ARG A 32 22.48 5.97 7.74
N ALA A 33 22.40 6.07 6.43
CA ALA A 33 21.27 6.69 5.74
C ALA A 33 19.92 6.10 6.14
N ASP A 34 19.80 4.77 6.28
CA ASP A 34 18.54 4.12 6.64
C ASP A 34 18.03 4.49 8.03
N LEU A 35 18.93 4.78 8.98
CA LEU A 35 18.58 5.20 10.35
C LEU A 35 18.16 6.67 10.37
N VAL A 36 18.99 7.52 9.78
CA VAL A 36 18.75 8.97 9.73
C VAL A 36 17.42 9.26 9.02
N LEU A 37 17.22 8.66 7.84
CA LEU A 37 16.02 8.95 7.05
C LEU A 37 14.74 8.39 7.66
N ALA A 38 14.79 7.27 8.37
CA ALA A 38 13.65 6.79 9.16
C ALA A 38 13.28 7.80 10.25
N ARG A 39 14.26 8.34 10.97
CA ARG A 39 14.06 9.36 12.01
C ARG A 39 13.50 10.66 11.44
N LEU A 40 14.08 11.18 10.36
CA LEU A 40 13.69 12.46 9.78
C LEU A 40 12.32 12.40 9.08
N SER A 41 12.00 11.32 8.39
CA SER A 41 10.74 11.18 7.63
C SER A 41 9.56 10.67 8.47
N GLY A 42 9.83 10.09 9.64
CA GLY A 42 8.82 9.40 10.45
C GLY A 42 8.37 8.04 9.90
N GLU A 43 9.02 7.55 8.85
CA GLU A 43 8.69 6.27 8.23
C GLU A 43 9.51 5.11 8.82
N SER A 44 8.99 3.89 8.74
CA SER A 44 9.72 2.74 9.25
C SER A 44 11.00 2.48 8.45
N ARG A 45 12.05 2.03 9.15
CA ARG A 45 13.34 1.70 8.55
C ARG A 45 13.22 0.71 7.39
N SER A 46 12.34 -0.28 7.51
CA SER A 46 12.10 -1.29 6.46
C SER A 46 11.56 -0.65 5.18
N LYS A 47 10.63 0.32 5.30
CA LYS A 47 10.13 1.08 4.15
C LYS A 47 11.22 1.92 3.51
N ILE A 48 12.03 2.62 4.30
CA ILE A 48 13.15 3.42 3.80
C ILE A 48 14.12 2.53 3.01
N GLN A 49 14.52 1.38 3.54
CA GLN A 49 15.40 0.44 2.83
C GLN A 49 14.77 -0.07 1.53
N GLN A 50 13.47 -0.34 1.52
CA GLN A 50 12.76 -0.75 0.32
C GLN A 50 12.75 0.36 -0.73
N TRP A 51 12.52 1.60 -0.33
CA TRP A 51 12.53 2.76 -1.24
C TRP A 51 13.92 3.08 -1.77
N MET A 52 14.96 2.91 -0.95
CA MET A 52 16.36 3.02 -1.40
C MET A 52 16.69 1.97 -2.48
N LYS A 53 16.32 0.72 -2.24
CA LYS A 53 16.49 -0.36 -3.24
C LYS A 53 15.73 -0.07 -4.55
N ALA A 54 14.60 0.60 -4.47
CA ALA A 54 13.80 1.02 -5.63
C ALA A 54 14.28 2.33 -6.28
N GLY A 55 15.40 2.92 -5.83
CA GLY A 55 15.92 4.19 -6.36
C GLY A 55 15.03 5.40 -6.09
N ARG A 56 14.19 5.35 -5.04
CA ARG A 56 13.23 6.40 -4.68
C ARG A 56 13.76 7.39 -3.66
N VAL A 57 14.99 7.22 -3.20
CA VAL A 57 15.66 8.07 -2.22
C VAL A 57 16.89 8.67 -2.84
N GLU A 58 16.96 9.97 -2.84
CA GLU A 58 18.08 10.75 -3.42
C GLU A 58 18.68 11.67 -2.38
N LEU A 59 20.01 11.76 -2.37
CA LEU A 59 20.78 12.71 -1.61
C LEU A 59 21.45 13.69 -2.58
N SER A 60 21.09 14.96 -2.51
CA SER A 60 21.59 15.99 -3.45
C SER A 60 21.48 15.55 -4.92
N GLY A 61 20.36 14.87 -5.29
CA GLY A 61 20.10 14.38 -6.64
C GLY A 61 20.79 13.07 -7.03
N LYS A 62 21.47 12.39 -6.08
CA LYS A 62 22.10 11.08 -6.31
C LYS A 62 21.40 9.99 -5.49
N PRO A 63 21.19 8.78 -6.06
CA PRO A 63 20.64 7.65 -5.31
C PRO A 63 21.52 7.33 -4.10
N VAL A 64 20.90 7.02 -2.97
CA VAL A 64 21.57 6.67 -1.73
C VAL A 64 21.22 5.24 -1.30
N GLN A 65 22.20 4.53 -0.75
CA GLN A 65 22.03 3.19 -0.21
C GLN A 65 21.87 3.18 1.31
N ALA A 66 21.27 2.12 1.86
CA ALA A 66 20.97 2.02 3.28
C ALA A 66 22.19 2.15 4.20
N ARG A 67 23.36 1.76 3.72
CA ARG A 67 24.63 1.76 4.49
C ARG A 67 25.48 3.00 4.28
N ASP A 68 25.09 3.86 3.33
CA ASP A 68 25.84 5.09 3.10
C ASP A 68 25.81 5.99 4.33
N LEU A 69 26.91 6.69 4.55
CA LEU A 69 27.02 7.68 5.61
C LEU A 69 26.61 9.05 5.04
N LEU A 70 25.73 9.74 5.72
CA LEU A 70 25.20 11.00 5.23
C LEU A 70 26.09 12.18 5.68
N PRO A 71 26.53 13.05 4.77
CA PRO A 71 27.15 14.32 5.16
C PRO A 71 26.09 15.25 5.80
N ALA A 72 26.52 16.07 6.75
CA ALA A 72 25.66 17.12 7.30
C ALA A 72 25.26 18.14 6.22
N GLY A 73 24.06 18.71 6.33
CA GLY A 73 23.56 19.73 5.41
C GLY A 73 23.17 19.23 4.02
N SER A 74 23.10 17.91 3.81
CA SER A 74 22.72 17.34 2.52
C SER A 74 21.21 17.38 2.32
N ALA A 75 20.76 17.84 1.16
CA ALA A 75 19.36 17.78 0.77
C ALA A 75 18.93 16.33 0.47
N VAL A 76 17.84 15.90 1.05
CA VAL A 76 17.27 14.57 0.84
C VAL A 76 15.89 14.67 0.21
N THR A 77 15.63 13.83 -0.76
CA THR A 77 14.32 13.68 -1.39
C THR A 77 13.90 12.21 -1.35
N ILE A 78 12.69 11.96 -0.86
CA ILE A 78 12.08 10.62 -0.84
C ILE A 78 10.80 10.65 -1.66
N ARG A 79 10.73 9.85 -2.71
CA ARG A 79 9.51 9.63 -3.50
C ARG A 79 8.70 8.51 -2.86
N ILE A 80 7.71 8.89 -2.05
CA ILE A 80 6.85 7.96 -1.33
C ILE A 80 5.76 7.47 -2.27
N PRO A 81 5.72 6.17 -2.60
CA PRO A 81 4.65 5.65 -3.44
C PRO A 81 3.34 5.73 -2.67
N THR A 82 2.31 6.28 -3.30
CA THR A 82 0.95 6.11 -2.78
C THR A 82 0.60 4.63 -2.91
N PRO A 83 0.12 3.98 -1.85
CA PRO A 83 -0.38 2.62 -1.96
C PRO A 83 -1.42 2.56 -3.08
N ALA A 84 -1.21 1.70 -4.05
CA ALA A 84 -2.25 1.44 -5.04
C ALA A 84 -3.51 1.01 -4.28
N PRO A 85 -4.70 1.56 -4.62
CA PRO A 85 -5.94 1.06 -4.04
C PRO A 85 -5.97 -0.45 -4.31
N ARG A 86 -6.04 -1.23 -3.25
CA ARG A 86 -6.14 -2.68 -3.37
C ARG A 86 -7.53 -2.96 -3.90
N HIS A 87 -7.65 -3.14 -5.20
CA HIS A 87 -8.89 -3.58 -5.81
C HIS A 87 -9.09 -5.03 -5.39
N VAL A 88 -10.09 -5.27 -4.58
CA VAL A 88 -10.53 -6.62 -4.20
C VAL A 88 -11.55 -7.04 -5.24
N GLU A 89 -11.25 -8.07 -6.01
CA GLU A 89 -12.20 -8.63 -6.97
C GLU A 89 -13.25 -9.45 -6.20
N PRO A 90 -14.55 -9.33 -6.55
CA PRO A 90 -15.60 -10.17 -5.97
C PRO A 90 -15.36 -11.65 -6.28
N GLU A 91 -15.43 -12.50 -5.27
CA GLU A 91 -15.25 -13.94 -5.43
C GLU A 91 -16.43 -14.70 -4.83
N SER A 92 -16.94 -15.71 -5.55
CA SER A 92 -18.01 -16.59 -5.08
C SER A 92 -17.47 -17.61 -4.06
N ILE A 93 -17.28 -17.16 -2.83
CA ILE A 93 -16.84 -17.99 -1.69
C ILE A 93 -18.05 -18.20 -0.78
N PRO A 94 -18.39 -19.43 -0.39
CA PRO A 94 -19.49 -19.69 0.53
C PRO A 94 -19.28 -18.99 1.87
N LEU A 95 -20.32 -18.31 2.36
CA LEU A 95 -20.35 -17.63 3.65
C LEU A 95 -21.36 -18.34 4.57
N ASP A 96 -20.95 -18.60 5.80
CA ASP A 96 -21.82 -19.10 6.88
C ASP A 96 -22.45 -17.89 7.58
N ILE A 97 -23.58 -17.39 7.04
CA ILE A 97 -24.26 -16.19 7.51
C ILE A 97 -25.23 -16.59 8.63
N LEU A 98 -25.04 -16.01 9.80
CA LEU A 98 -25.87 -16.22 10.99
C LEU A 98 -27.01 -15.21 11.08
N HIS A 99 -26.78 -13.99 10.58
CA HIS A 99 -27.77 -12.92 10.54
C HIS A 99 -27.40 -11.93 9.43
N GLU A 100 -28.40 -11.38 8.74
CA GLU A 100 -28.23 -10.34 7.73
C GLU A 100 -29.47 -9.42 7.73
N ASP A 101 -29.21 -8.13 7.70
CA ASP A 101 -30.20 -7.09 7.45
C ASP A 101 -29.61 -6.00 6.55
N ASN A 102 -30.27 -4.84 6.44
CA ASN A 102 -29.80 -3.76 5.56
C ASN A 102 -28.51 -3.09 6.03
N ASP A 103 -28.13 -3.24 7.29
CA ASP A 103 -27.03 -2.50 7.91
C ASP A 103 -25.91 -3.41 8.39
N VAL A 104 -26.22 -4.68 8.71
CA VAL A 104 -25.26 -5.61 9.37
C VAL A 104 -25.35 -7.01 8.79
N ILE A 105 -24.17 -7.62 8.58
CA ILE A 105 -24.02 -9.05 8.32
C ILE A 105 -23.21 -9.67 9.46
N VAL A 106 -23.77 -10.68 10.12
CA VAL A 106 -23.07 -11.51 11.12
C VAL A 106 -22.79 -12.85 10.50
N LEU A 107 -21.54 -13.27 10.52
CA LEU A 107 -21.13 -14.53 9.91
C LEU A 107 -20.19 -15.32 10.82
N ASN A 108 -20.20 -16.63 10.67
CA ASN A 108 -19.25 -17.54 11.27
C ASN A 108 -18.05 -17.72 10.33
N LYS A 109 -16.99 -16.91 10.54
CA LYS A 109 -15.82 -16.96 9.68
C LYS A 109 -15.03 -18.24 9.89
N PRO A 110 -14.85 -19.10 8.87
CA PRO A 110 -14.07 -20.31 9.03
C PRO A 110 -12.60 -20.00 9.34
N PRO A 111 -11.92 -20.85 10.11
CA PRO A 111 -10.49 -20.73 10.36
C PRO A 111 -9.71 -20.79 9.04
N GLY A 112 -8.64 -20.01 8.93
CA GLY A 112 -7.80 -19.94 7.72
C GLY A 112 -8.30 -19.03 6.62
N LEU A 113 -9.55 -18.54 6.64
CA LEU A 113 -10.01 -17.51 5.71
C LEU A 113 -9.44 -16.15 6.13
N ALA A 114 -8.65 -15.53 5.25
CA ALA A 114 -8.12 -14.19 5.48
C ALA A 114 -9.26 -13.15 5.39
N VAL A 115 -9.22 -12.10 6.22
CA VAL A 115 -10.22 -11.02 6.15
C VAL A 115 -9.99 -10.16 4.90
N HIS A 116 -8.75 -9.79 4.64
CA HIS A 116 -8.35 -8.99 3.46
C HIS A 116 -7.25 -9.67 2.68
N PRO A 117 -7.12 -9.36 1.38
CA PRO A 117 -5.98 -9.81 0.59
C PRO A 117 -4.66 -9.32 1.21
N GLY A 118 -3.66 -10.18 1.25
CA GLY A 118 -2.35 -9.89 1.83
C GLY A 118 -1.19 -10.24 0.91
N ALA A 119 0.04 -9.94 1.33
CA ALA A 119 1.24 -10.40 0.65
C ALA A 119 1.26 -11.94 0.64
N GLY A 120 1.30 -12.55 -0.55
CA GLY A 120 1.26 -14.00 -0.72
C GLY A 120 -0.15 -14.62 -0.83
N ARG A 121 -1.23 -13.86 -0.57
CA ARG A 121 -2.62 -14.28 -0.79
C ARG A 121 -3.42 -13.12 -1.40
N PRO A 122 -3.34 -12.92 -2.71
CA PRO A 122 -4.07 -11.83 -3.38
C PRO A 122 -5.57 -12.11 -3.52
N THR A 123 -5.99 -13.36 -3.42
CA THR A 123 -7.36 -13.85 -3.62
C THR A 123 -7.83 -14.70 -2.44
N GLY A 124 -9.09 -15.11 -2.42
CA GLY A 124 -9.62 -15.99 -1.39
C GLY A 124 -9.81 -15.32 -0.04
N SER A 125 -10.31 -14.08 -0.01
CA SER A 125 -10.53 -13.32 1.24
C SER A 125 -12.01 -13.16 1.56
N LEU A 126 -12.31 -12.93 2.84
CA LEU A 126 -13.67 -12.61 3.29
C LEU A 126 -14.20 -11.33 2.61
N ALA A 127 -13.35 -10.32 2.43
CA ALA A 127 -13.73 -9.11 1.72
C ALA A 127 -14.17 -9.38 0.27
N ALA A 128 -13.49 -10.30 -0.44
CA ALA A 128 -13.88 -10.70 -1.79
C ALA A 128 -15.22 -11.45 -1.81
N ALA A 129 -15.44 -12.32 -0.82
CA ALA A 129 -16.69 -13.03 -0.66
C ALA A 129 -17.87 -12.09 -0.36
N LEU A 130 -17.68 -11.12 0.55
CA LEU A 130 -18.70 -10.13 0.89
C LEU A 130 -19.00 -9.20 -0.29
N LEU A 131 -18.00 -8.77 -1.06
CA LEU A 131 -18.19 -7.98 -2.29
C LEU A 131 -19.05 -8.74 -3.30
N HIS A 132 -18.86 -10.04 -3.43
CA HIS A 132 -19.69 -10.88 -4.29
C HIS A 132 -21.11 -11.01 -3.74
N HIS A 133 -21.27 -11.31 -2.45
CA HIS A 133 -22.56 -11.50 -1.80
C HIS A 133 -23.41 -10.22 -1.83
N CYS A 134 -22.84 -9.08 -1.48
CA CYS A 134 -23.53 -7.78 -1.46
C CYS A 134 -23.60 -7.10 -2.83
N SER A 135 -23.24 -7.77 -3.92
CA SER A 135 -23.22 -7.19 -5.29
C SER A 135 -22.46 -5.87 -5.39
N GLY A 136 -21.39 -5.73 -4.62
CA GLY A 136 -20.56 -4.53 -4.57
C GLY A 136 -21.08 -3.39 -3.66
N ASN A 137 -22.22 -3.57 -3.00
CA ASN A 137 -22.84 -2.57 -2.12
C ASN A 137 -22.32 -2.65 -0.68
N LEU A 138 -21.01 -2.66 -0.50
CA LEU A 138 -20.40 -2.50 0.82
C LEU A 138 -20.12 -1.02 1.07
N ALA A 139 -20.35 -0.58 2.33
CA ALA A 139 -20.00 0.78 2.73
C ALA A 139 -18.51 1.05 2.45
N PRO A 140 -18.16 2.20 1.87
CA PRO A 140 -16.77 2.58 1.67
C PRO A 140 -16.14 2.87 3.04
N GLY A 141 -15.18 2.10 3.43
CA GLY A 141 -14.42 2.37 4.63
C GLY A 141 -14.03 1.10 5.37
N GLY A 142 -12.80 0.92 5.54
CA GLY A 142 -12.16 -0.07 6.37
C GLY A 142 -10.70 0.24 6.46
#